data_525bc01ee9c0d0ecbf618935c6d22507
#
_entry.id   525bc01ee9c0d0ecbf618935c6d22507
#
_cell.length_a   1.000
_cell.length_b   1.000
_cell.length_c   1.000
_cell.angle_alpha   90.00
_cell.angle_beta   90.00
_cell.angle_gamma   90.00
#
_symmetry.space_group_name_H-M   'P 1'
#
loop_
_entity.id
_entity.type
_entity.pdbx_description
1 polymer ?
#
loop_
_entity_poly.entity_id
_entity_poly.type
_entity_poly.pdbx_seq_one_letter_code
_entity_poly.pdbx_strand_id
1 'polypeptide(L)'
;MTDTDTSTDTEIPWPPAGFRGPEQEQAEKGADVAPADELALEEINPLNAHLFANDRYHRYFERLRNEDPVHFNEIETAGRYWSVTKGEDIKAAEADWQTFSSASGITLGVPTAERGAVGSETSAFIAMDPPEHRAQRRTVTPAVQPKNLMNLEPLIRERTVEVLESLPVGETFDWVETVSIELTTRMLATLFDFPFEDRMKLARWSDIVFAIPEPGGVIESLEQRQEELMECVQYFSGLWEERRESPGGDLVSMLVHGEATKGMSAVEHLGNLLLLIVGGNDTTRNTMSGSVYGLNTFPEQYDKLVANPDLIRNMVQEIIRWQTPLSYMRRTATRDCELGGKQIKKDDQLLLWYLSANRDATVFDNADAVDIERENADQHLSFGYGVHRCMGLRLAEMQLRILWEEILERFERIEVQAEPGRTLSSFVHGYTSLPVTVTRK
;
A
#
# COMPACT_ATOMS: atom_id res chain seq x y z
N MET A 1 -29.16 37.35 22.96
CA MET A 1 -28.78 37.55 21.57
C MET A 1 -27.26 37.66 21.54
N THR A 2 -26.59 36.59 21.41
CA THR A 2 -25.16 36.48 21.05
C THR A 2 -25.08 35.36 20.06
N ASP A 3 -25.06 35.72 18.77
CA ASP A 3 -24.75 34.84 17.67
C ASP A 3 -23.37 34.27 17.89
N THR A 4 -23.28 32.99 18.18
CA THR A 4 -22.05 32.24 18.05
C THR A 4 -22.00 31.76 16.59
N ASP A 5 -21.30 32.53 15.78
CA ASP A 5 -20.87 32.19 14.46
C ASP A 5 -19.97 30.91 14.56
N THR A 6 -20.53 29.76 14.26
CA THR A 6 -19.83 28.51 14.14
C THR A 6 -19.55 28.21 12.64
N SER A 7 -18.89 29.17 11.97
CA SER A 7 -18.21 28.82 10.73
C SER A 7 -16.92 28.09 11.11
N THR A 8 -17.00 26.77 11.25
CA THR A 8 -15.81 25.93 11.26
C THR A 8 -15.26 25.92 9.82
N ASP A 9 -14.35 26.84 9.54
CA ASP A 9 -13.48 26.76 8.37
C ASP A 9 -12.70 25.45 8.47
N THR A 10 -13.20 24.42 7.79
CA THR A 10 -12.50 23.17 7.51
C THR A 10 -11.54 23.40 6.35
N GLU A 11 -10.59 24.33 6.52
CA GLU A 11 -9.48 24.41 5.57
C GLU A 11 -8.59 23.18 5.77
N ILE A 12 -8.73 22.22 4.85
CA ILE A 12 -7.77 21.14 4.70
C ILE A 12 -6.53 21.78 4.08
N PRO A 13 -5.35 21.69 4.73
CA PRO A 13 -4.13 22.25 4.19
C PRO A 13 -3.66 21.45 2.97
N TRP A 14 -4.11 21.88 1.80
CA TRP A 14 -3.68 21.31 0.53
C TRP A 14 -2.32 21.90 0.11
N PRO A 15 -1.49 21.14 -0.62
CA PRO A 15 -0.30 21.71 -1.22
C PRO A 15 -0.67 22.93 -2.09
N PRO A 16 0.13 24.01 -2.07
CA PRO A 16 -0.14 25.19 -2.89
C PRO A 16 -0.09 24.85 -4.39
N ALA A 17 -0.77 25.62 -5.21
CA ALA A 17 -0.70 25.49 -6.67
C ALA A 17 0.77 25.49 -7.13
N GLY A 18 1.13 24.54 -7.98
CA GLY A 18 2.50 24.34 -8.44
C GLY A 18 3.43 23.61 -7.46
N PHE A 19 2.92 23.05 -6.36
CA PHE A 19 3.70 22.21 -5.47
C PHE A 19 4.24 20.98 -6.24
N ARG A 20 5.52 20.67 -6.01
CA ARG A 20 6.23 19.56 -6.61
C ARG A 20 6.76 18.65 -5.52
N GLY A 21 6.23 17.44 -5.46
CA GLY A 21 6.66 16.44 -4.49
C GLY A 21 7.90 15.65 -4.95
N PRO A 22 8.56 14.92 -4.02
CA PRO A 22 9.77 14.15 -4.34
C PRO A 22 9.57 13.08 -5.43
N GLU A 23 8.47 12.36 -5.42
CA GLU A 23 8.18 11.35 -6.46
C GLU A 23 7.95 12.00 -7.83
N GLN A 24 7.25 13.14 -7.87
CA GLN A 24 7.06 13.91 -9.10
C GLN A 24 8.38 14.42 -9.66
N GLU A 25 9.27 14.99 -8.80
CA GLU A 25 10.61 15.39 -9.22
C GLU A 25 11.38 14.27 -9.91
N GLN A 26 11.31 13.05 -9.35
CA GLN A 26 12.01 11.92 -9.92
C GLN A 26 11.31 11.38 -11.18
N ALA A 27 9.98 11.39 -11.23
CA ALA A 27 9.23 10.98 -12.42
C ALA A 27 9.46 11.91 -13.61
N GLU A 28 9.63 13.20 -13.40
CA GLU A 28 9.95 14.20 -14.45
C GLU A 28 11.30 13.94 -15.15
N LYS A 29 12.20 13.15 -14.53
CA LYS A 29 13.42 12.68 -15.21
C LYS A 29 13.12 11.72 -16.36
N GLY A 30 11.87 11.23 -16.43
CA GLY A 30 11.37 10.38 -17.50
C GLY A 30 11.80 8.91 -17.38
N ALA A 31 11.38 8.14 -18.37
CA ALA A 31 11.62 6.69 -18.42
C ALA A 31 13.03 6.31 -18.88
N ASP A 32 13.79 7.24 -19.44
CA ASP A 32 15.17 7.01 -19.92
C ASP A 32 16.17 7.07 -18.76
N VAL A 33 16.04 6.10 -17.86
CA VAL A 33 16.93 5.94 -16.72
C VAL A 33 18.06 5.00 -17.12
N ALA A 34 19.32 5.43 -16.90
CA ALA A 34 20.49 4.62 -17.20
C ALA A 34 20.45 3.25 -16.50
N PRO A 35 20.93 2.17 -17.11
CA PRO A 35 21.07 0.88 -16.43
C PRO A 35 21.89 1.01 -15.14
N ALA A 36 21.46 0.31 -14.08
CA ALA A 36 22.14 0.39 -12.78
C ALA A 36 23.65 0.10 -12.86
N ASP A 37 24.08 -0.78 -13.76
CA ASP A 37 25.50 -1.17 -13.93
C ASP A 37 26.36 -0.08 -14.60
N GLU A 38 25.74 0.91 -15.24
CA GLU A 38 26.42 2.06 -15.87
C GLU A 38 26.57 3.25 -14.92
N LEU A 39 25.88 3.22 -13.77
CA LEU A 39 25.90 4.28 -12.77
C LEU A 39 27.03 4.09 -11.76
N ALA A 40 27.67 5.19 -11.34
CA ALA A 40 28.44 5.18 -10.12
C ALA A 40 27.50 4.91 -8.92
N LEU A 41 28.04 4.37 -7.83
CA LEU A 41 27.21 3.99 -6.67
C LEU A 41 26.42 5.20 -6.11
N GLU A 42 27.05 6.35 -6.08
CA GLU A 42 26.50 7.62 -5.58
C GLU A 42 25.37 8.18 -6.46
N GLU A 43 25.27 7.71 -7.70
CA GLU A 43 24.22 8.12 -8.65
C GLU A 43 22.97 7.23 -8.55
N ILE A 44 23.06 6.11 -7.85
CA ILE A 44 21.94 5.18 -7.70
C ILE A 44 20.85 5.81 -6.84
N ASN A 45 19.71 6.09 -7.47
CA ASN A 45 18.52 6.58 -6.78
C ASN A 45 17.30 5.75 -7.19
N PRO A 46 16.80 4.86 -6.31
CA PRO A 46 15.68 3.98 -6.64
C PRO A 46 14.31 4.65 -6.60
N LEU A 47 14.23 5.97 -6.33
CA LEU A 47 12.94 6.66 -6.14
C LEU A 47 12.21 6.96 -7.46
N ASN A 48 12.84 6.81 -8.63
CA ASN A 48 12.19 7.09 -9.90
C ASN A 48 11.07 6.09 -10.20
N ALA A 49 9.82 6.59 -10.28
CA ALA A 49 8.62 5.78 -10.51
C ALA A 49 8.65 4.97 -11.82
N HIS A 50 9.35 5.46 -12.87
CA HIS A 50 9.50 4.72 -14.12
C HIS A 50 10.34 3.45 -13.99
N LEU A 51 11.18 3.32 -12.97
CA LEU A 51 11.87 2.05 -12.69
C LEU A 51 10.85 0.97 -12.34
N PHE A 52 9.81 1.30 -11.59
CA PHE A 52 8.75 0.39 -11.16
C PHE A 52 7.75 0.14 -12.30
N ALA A 53 7.31 1.18 -12.99
CA ALA A 53 6.42 1.06 -14.13
C ALA A 53 7.00 0.20 -15.26
N ASN A 54 8.34 0.18 -15.43
CA ASN A 54 9.05 -0.60 -16.44
C ASN A 54 9.73 -1.86 -15.88
N ASP A 55 9.48 -2.23 -14.62
CA ASP A 55 10.05 -3.43 -13.97
C ASP A 55 11.59 -3.48 -13.97
N ARG A 56 12.24 -2.31 -13.85
CA ARG A 56 13.71 -2.16 -13.98
C ARG A 56 14.44 -1.94 -12.65
N TYR A 57 13.73 -1.92 -11.53
CA TYR A 57 14.27 -1.60 -10.20
C TYR A 57 15.18 -2.70 -9.61
N HIS A 58 15.06 -3.94 -10.05
CA HIS A 58 15.74 -5.12 -9.47
C HIS A 58 17.24 -4.92 -9.31
N ARG A 59 17.93 -4.54 -10.39
CA ARG A 59 19.38 -4.38 -10.39
C ARG A 59 19.85 -3.20 -9.55
N TYR A 60 19.03 -2.15 -9.43
CA TYR A 60 19.32 -1.02 -8.54
C TYR A 60 19.39 -1.47 -7.09
N PHE A 61 18.38 -2.20 -6.62
CA PHE A 61 18.35 -2.71 -5.26
C PHE A 61 19.37 -3.81 -5.00
N GLU A 62 19.65 -4.66 -5.97
CA GLU A 62 20.69 -5.68 -5.84
C GLU A 62 22.06 -5.04 -5.58
N ARG A 63 22.42 -4.01 -6.34
CA ARG A 63 23.64 -3.25 -6.12
C ARG A 63 23.67 -2.59 -4.75
N LEU A 64 22.60 -1.89 -4.36
CA LEU A 64 22.53 -1.25 -3.06
C LEU A 64 22.67 -2.26 -1.91
N ARG A 65 21.96 -3.40 -1.96
CA ARG A 65 22.09 -4.45 -0.94
C ARG A 65 23.52 -4.98 -0.80
N ASN A 66 24.23 -5.09 -1.89
CA ASN A 66 25.58 -5.69 -1.91
C ASN A 66 26.70 -4.68 -1.66
N GLU A 67 26.57 -3.45 -2.14
CA GLU A 67 27.64 -2.46 -2.16
C GLU A 67 27.45 -1.39 -1.08
N ASP A 68 26.22 -0.95 -0.80
CA ASP A 68 25.91 0.11 0.18
C ASP A 68 24.48 -0.01 0.75
N PRO A 69 24.21 -0.95 1.69
CA PRO A 69 22.86 -1.29 2.14
C PRO A 69 22.08 -0.17 2.81
N VAL A 70 22.76 0.81 3.39
CA VAL A 70 22.19 2.05 3.93
C VAL A 70 22.78 3.20 3.12
N HIS A 71 22.13 3.47 1.99
CA HIS A 71 22.63 4.33 0.94
C HIS A 71 22.12 5.76 1.07
N PHE A 72 23.03 6.73 0.95
CA PHE A 72 22.72 8.16 1.02
C PHE A 72 22.25 8.69 -0.33
N ASN A 73 21.16 9.43 -0.32
CA ASN A 73 20.67 10.18 -1.45
C ASN A 73 20.35 11.64 -1.07
N GLU A 74 20.37 12.53 -2.05
CA GLU A 74 19.91 13.92 -1.91
C GLU A 74 19.16 14.34 -3.17
N ILE A 75 17.99 14.96 -2.99
CA ILE A 75 17.16 15.49 -4.07
C ILE A 75 16.64 16.88 -3.69
N GLU A 76 16.29 17.68 -4.69
CA GLU A 76 15.92 19.08 -4.50
C GLU A 76 14.72 19.26 -3.56
N THR A 77 13.64 18.49 -3.78
CA THR A 77 12.38 18.65 -3.05
C THR A 77 12.36 18.03 -1.65
N ALA A 78 13.15 16.98 -1.41
CA ALA A 78 13.17 16.29 -0.12
C ALA A 78 14.45 16.50 0.68
N GLY A 79 15.47 17.09 0.08
CA GLY A 79 16.80 17.20 0.68
C GLY A 79 17.43 15.82 0.89
N ARG A 80 18.02 15.62 2.05
CA ARG A 80 18.78 14.41 2.41
C ARG A 80 17.86 13.27 2.83
N TYR A 81 18.13 12.06 2.32
CA TYR A 81 17.47 10.84 2.78
C TYR A 81 18.36 9.61 2.60
N TRP A 82 17.98 8.51 3.25
CA TRP A 82 18.68 7.25 3.23
C TRP A 82 17.80 6.16 2.66
N SER A 83 18.30 5.37 1.73
CA SER A 83 17.68 4.14 1.25
C SER A 83 18.19 2.95 2.07
N VAL A 84 17.34 2.37 2.91
CA VAL A 84 17.66 1.19 3.74
C VAL A 84 17.13 -0.04 3.03
N THR A 85 18.01 -0.95 2.60
CA THR A 85 17.69 -1.99 1.62
C THR A 85 17.74 -3.41 2.16
N LYS A 86 18.35 -3.64 3.34
CA LYS A 86 18.43 -4.96 4.00
C LYS A 86 17.42 -5.13 5.13
N GLY A 87 16.88 -6.36 5.24
CA GLY A 87 15.84 -6.66 6.21
C GLY A 87 16.27 -6.52 7.67
N GLU A 88 17.53 -6.75 8.01
CA GLU A 88 18.07 -6.58 9.37
C GLU A 88 18.06 -5.11 9.79
N ASP A 89 18.51 -4.19 8.93
CA ASP A 89 18.52 -2.76 9.19
C ASP A 89 17.11 -2.17 9.25
N ILE A 90 16.21 -2.64 8.37
CA ILE A 90 14.79 -2.27 8.38
C ILE A 90 14.14 -2.69 9.70
N LYS A 91 14.35 -3.94 10.15
CA LYS A 91 13.81 -4.43 11.43
C LYS A 91 14.38 -3.66 12.62
N ALA A 92 15.67 -3.31 12.58
CA ALA A 92 16.30 -2.49 13.61
C ALA A 92 15.66 -1.10 13.71
N ALA A 93 15.46 -0.45 12.56
CA ALA A 93 14.81 0.87 12.51
C ALA A 93 13.35 0.82 12.99
N GLU A 94 12.56 -0.18 12.56
CA GLU A 94 11.15 -0.31 12.96
C GLU A 94 10.94 -0.75 14.41
N ALA A 95 11.92 -1.43 15.01
CA ALA A 95 11.91 -1.79 16.42
C ALA A 95 12.19 -0.59 17.34
N ASP A 96 13.05 0.34 16.92
CA ASP A 96 13.40 1.56 17.66
C ASP A 96 12.60 2.77 17.16
N TRP A 97 11.29 2.71 17.32
CA TRP A 97 10.37 3.78 16.92
C TRP A 97 10.65 5.11 17.64
N GLN A 98 11.30 5.12 18.80
CA GLN A 98 11.68 6.35 19.48
C GLN A 98 12.79 7.12 18.74
N THR A 99 13.70 6.39 18.10
CA THR A 99 14.75 6.98 17.27
C THR A 99 14.27 7.20 15.83
N PHE A 100 13.51 6.26 15.27
CA PHE A 100 13.02 6.29 13.89
C PHE A 100 11.50 6.47 13.86
N SER A 101 11.08 7.73 14.01
CA SER A 101 9.67 8.14 14.16
C SER A 101 8.88 8.06 12.85
N SER A 102 7.58 7.74 12.96
CA SER A 102 6.60 7.85 11.89
C SER A 102 5.87 9.19 11.87
N ALA A 103 6.02 10.01 12.90
CA ALA A 103 5.20 11.21 13.11
C ALA A 103 5.37 12.29 12.02
N SER A 104 6.38 12.19 11.17
CA SER A 104 6.57 13.10 10.04
C SER A 104 6.01 12.58 8.71
N GLY A 105 5.25 11.46 8.72
CA GLY A 105 4.65 10.84 7.55
C GLY A 105 5.35 9.55 7.10
N ILE A 106 4.74 8.86 6.13
CA ILE A 106 5.12 7.50 5.69
C ILE A 106 5.75 7.45 4.30
N THR A 107 5.66 8.51 3.53
CA THR A 107 6.30 8.68 2.21
C THR A 107 7.40 9.71 2.30
N LEU A 108 8.34 9.72 1.34
CA LEU A 108 9.36 10.76 1.28
C LEU A 108 8.67 12.12 1.09
N GLY A 109 9.01 13.08 1.91
CA GLY A 109 8.35 14.39 1.94
C GLY A 109 9.34 15.54 2.03
N VAL A 110 8.82 16.75 1.89
CA VAL A 110 9.59 17.99 2.08
C VAL A 110 10.16 18.04 3.51
N PRO A 111 11.39 18.52 3.73
CA PRO A 111 11.97 18.62 5.07
C PRO A 111 11.11 19.42 6.03
N THR A 112 11.01 18.95 7.28
CA THR A 112 10.13 19.52 8.32
C THR A 112 10.40 21.02 8.57
N ALA A 113 11.65 21.46 8.42
CA ALA A 113 12.06 22.86 8.59
C ALA A 113 11.48 23.80 7.51
N GLU A 114 11.14 23.26 6.34
CA GLU A 114 10.63 24.01 5.18
C GLU A 114 9.10 23.89 5.04
N ARG A 115 8.48 23.00 5.82
CA ARG A 115 7.05 22.68 5.67
C ARG A 115 6.11 23.86 5.92
N GLY A 116 6.51 24.88 6.65
CA GLY A 116 5.61 25.98 6.97
C GLY A 116 4.24 25.47 7.47
N ALA A 117 3.19 26.24 7.26
CA ALA A 117 1.80 25.79 7.50
C ALA A 117 1.25 24.87 6.37
N VAL A 118 2.05 24.57 5.36
CA VAL A 118 1.67 23.73 4.20
C VAL A 118 1.77 22.27 4.60
N GLY A 119 0.60 21.68 4.89
CA GLY A 119 0.42 20.26 4.97
C GLY A 119 1.09 19.62 6.19
N SER A 120 0.51 19.82 7.39
CA SER A 120 0.41 18.66 8.26
C SER A 120 -0.29 17.60 7.39
N GLU A 121 0.48 16.64 6.90
CA GLU A 121 -0.09 15.47 6.24
C GLU A 121 -1.27 15.01 7.09
N THR A 122 -2.34 14.62 6.43
CA THR A 122 -3.55 14.11 7.07
C THR A 122 -3.14 13.27 8.27
N SER A 123 -3.53 13.70 9.46
CA SER A 123 -3.10 13.11 10.73
C SER A 123 -3.74 11.74 10.91
N ALA A 124 -3.20 10.73 10.21
CA ALA A 124 -3.62 9.33 10.34
C ALA A 124 -2.74 8.62 11.38
N PHE A 125 -3.28 7.63 12.08
CA PHE A 125 -2.52 6.94 13.12
C PHE A 125 -1.25 6.24 12.60
N ILE A 126 -1.15 5.94 11.31
CA ILE A 126 0.08 5.39 10.71
C ILE A 126 1.24 6.41 10.75
N ALA A 127 0.92 7.70 10.74
CA ALA A 127 1.85 8.82 10.85
C ALA A 127 1.90 9.34 12.30
N MET A 128 1.81 8.48 13.28
CA MET A 128 1.92 8.77 14.71
C MET A 128 2.86 7.80 15.39
N ASP A 129 3.44 8.22 16.51
CA ASP A 129 4.19 7.34 17.40
C ASP A 129 3.35 6.93 18.62
N PRO A 130 3.72 5.87 19.37
CA PRO A 130 3.12 5.58 20.66
C PRO A 130 3.35 6.74 21.66
N PRO A 131 2.37 7.06 22.55
CA PRO A 131 1.17 6.26 22.85
C PRO A 131 -0.03 6.52 21.93
N GLU A 132 -0.10 7.66 21.22
CA GLU A 132 -1.23 8.11 20.40
C GLU A 132 -1.55 7.09 19.30
N HIS A 133 -0.54 6.64 18.56
CA HIS A 133 -0.67 5.55 17.57
C HIS A 133 -1.42 4.36 18.15
N ARG A 134 -1.00 3.87 19.33
CA ARG A 134 -1.60 2.67 19.94
C ARG A 134 -3.05 2.90 20.34
N ALA A 135 -3.37 4.11 20.82
CA ALA A 135 -4.72 4.45 21.24
C ALA A 135 -5.69 4.47 20.05
N GLN A 136 -5.33 5.17 18.99
CA GLN A 136 -6.17 5.26 17.79
C GLN A 136 -6.28 3.94 17.03
N ARG A 137 -5.16 3.25 16.81
CA ARG A 137 -5.16 1.93 16.18
C ARG A 137 -6.04 0.92 16.92
N ARG A 138 -6.07 0.95 18.25
CA ARG A 138 -6.91 0.06 19.07
C ARG A 138 -8.39 0.25 18.78
N THR A 139 -8.83 1.46 18.43
CA THR A 139 -10.23 1.77 18.11
C THR A 139 -10.74 0.92 16.95
N VAL A 140 -9.96 0.76 15.88
CA VAL A 140 -10.36 0.04 14.65
C VAL A 140 -9.89 -1.43 14.61
N THR A 141 -9.02 -1.84 15.54
CA THR A 141 -8.51 -3.22 15.60
C THR A 141 -9.61 -4.29 15.66
N PRO A 142 -10.76 -4.09 16.33
CA PRO A 142 -11.85 -5.09 16.37
C PRO A 142 -12.33 -5.54 14.99
N ALA A 143 -12.32 -4.66 13.98
CA ALA A 143 -12.75 -4.98 12.61
C ALA A 143 -11.97 -6.16 12.00
N VAL A 144 -10.68 -6.31 12.35
CA VAL A 144 -9.78 -7.32 11.77
C VAL A 144 -9.32 -8.38 12.78
N GLN A 145 -9.98 -8.47 13.94
CA GLN A 145 -9.70 -9.52 14.93
C GLN A 145 -10.17 -10.90 14.45
N PRO A 146 -9.53 -11.99 14.88
CA PRO A 146 -9.86 -13.34 14.42
C PRO A 146 -11.35 -13.70 14.53
N LYS A 147 -12.02 -13.30 15.62
CA LYS A 147 -13.46 -13.55 15.79
C LYS A 147 -14.30 -12.88 14.71
N ASN A 148 -14.01 -11.63 14.33
CA ASN A 148 -14.73 -10.92 13.29
C ASN A 148 -14.41 -11.49 11.91
N LEU A 149 -13.15 -11.85 11.67
CA LEU A 149 -12.73 -12.49 10.41
C LEU A 149 -13.44 -13.81 10.17
N MET A 150 -13.63 -14.63 11.21
CA MET A 150 -14.43 -15.87 11.09
C MET A 150 -15.88 -15.61 10.67
N ASN A 151 -16.46 -14.49 11.10
CA ASN A 151 -17.80 -14.09 10.67
C ASN A 151 -17.84 -13.56 9.23
N LEU A 152 -16.75 -12.94 8.77
CA LEU A 152 -16.62 -12.39 7.42
C LEU A 152 -16.27 -13.45 6.36
N GLU A 153 -15.63 -14.55 6.74
CA GLU A 153 -15.15 -15.58 5.81
C GLU A 153 -16.25 -16.11 4.87
N PRO A 154 -17.47 -16.48 5.34
CA PRO A 154 -18.54 -16.93 4.46
C PRO A 154 -18.96 -15.87 3.43
N LEU A 155 -19.02 -14.59 3.83
CA LEU A 155 -19.40 -13.49 2.95
C LEU A 155 -18.28 -13.20 1.91
N ILE A 156 -17.02 -13.26 2.32
CA ILE A 156 -15.88 -13.11 1.40
C ILE A 156 -15.94 -14.20 0.34
N ARG A 157 -16.20 -15.45 0.75
CA ARG A 157 -16.30 -16.60 -0.16
C ARG A 157 -17.46 -16.44 -1.13
N GLU A 158 -18.66 -16.12 -0.63
CA GLU A 158 -19.84 -15.88 -1.45
C GLU A 158 -19.56 -14.84 -2.54
N ARG A 159 -19.00 -13.69 -2.17
CA ARG A 159 -18.67 -12.61 -3.12
C ARG A 159 -17.58 -13.00 -4.11
N THR A 160 -16.59 -13.78 -3.67
CA THR A 160 -15.56 -14.32 -4.55
C THR A 160 -16.18 -15.26 -5.58
N VAL A 161 -17.07 -16.15 -5.15
CA VAL A 161 -17.80 -17.05 -6.04
C VAL A 161 -18.62 -16.26 -7.06
N GLU A 162 -19.41 -15.27 -6.62
CA GLU A 162 -20.21 -14.43 -7.53
C GLU A 162 -19.36 -13.76 -8.63
N VAL A 163 -18.22 -13.19 -8.26
CA VAL A 163 -17.29 -12.55 -9.22
C VAL A 163 -16.73 -13.60 -10.19
N LEU A 164 -16.23 -14.72 -9.69
CA LEU A 164 -15.63 -15.76 -10.53
C LEU A 164 -16.64 -16.44 -11.46
N GLU A 165 -17.92 -16.59 -11.02
CA GLU A 165 -18.98 -17.14 -11.87
C GLU A 165 -19.40 -16.19 -13.00
N SER A 166 -19.21 -14.87 -12.83
CA SER A 166 -19.53 -13.87 -13.84
C SER A 166 -18.46 -13.68 -14.92
N LEU A 167 -17.29 -14.32 -14.79
CA LEU A 167 -16.18 -14.12 -15.73
C LEU A 167 -16.49 -14.60 -17.15
N PRO A 168 -16.03 -13.85 -18.19
CA PRO A 168 -16.20 -14.25 -19.59
C PRO A 168 -15.22 -15.39 -19.94
N VAL A 169 -15.71 -16.61 -19.97
CA VAL A 169 -14.91 -17.82 -20.23
C VAL A 169 -14.50 -17.88 -21.69
N GLY A 170 -13.21 -18.09 -21.94
CA GLY A 170 -12.64 -18.19 -23.29
C GLY A 170 -12.41 -16.85 -24.00
N GLU A 171 -12.77 -15.73 -23.37
CA GLU A 171 -12.51 -14.39 -23.88
C GLU A 171 -11.44 -13.69 -23.05
N THR A 172 -10.71 -12.75 -23.66
CA THR A 172 -9.72 -11.94 -22.94
C THR A 172 -10.43 -10.79 -22.20
N PHE A 173 -10.12 -10.64 -20.92
CA PHE A 173 -10.62 -9.54 -20.09
C PHE A 173 -9.53 -9.04 -19.14
N ASP A 174 -9.73 -7.88 -18.52
CA ASP A 174 -8.80 -7.32 -17.54
C ASP A 174 -9.10 -7.86 -16.13
N TRP A 175 -8.13 -8.60 -15.58
CA TRP A 175 -8.22 -9.17 -14.23
C TRP A 175 -8.22 -8.10 -13.14
N VAL A 176 -7.46 -7.00 -13.32
CA VAL A 176 -7.38 -5.93 -12.33
C VAL A 176 -8.75 -5.32 -12.10
N GLU A 177 -9.42 -4.91 -13.18
CA GLU A 177 -10.73 -4.28 -13.13
C GLU A 177 -11.83 -5.27 -12.71
N THR A 178 -11.88 -6.44 -13.38
CA THR A 178 -12.99 -7.37 -13.26
C THR A 178 -12.98 -8.16 -11.94
N VAL A 179 -11.79 -8.45 -11.39
CA VAL A 179 -11.66 -9.30 -10.20
C VAL A 179 -11.06 -8.54 -9.02
N SER A 180 -9.84 -7.99 -9.19
CA SER A 180 -9.10 -7.48 -8.03
C SER A 180 -9.74 -6.24 -7.42
N ILE A 181 -10.14 -5.25 -8.23
CA ILE A 181 -10.84 -4.04 -7.78
C ILE A 181 -12.23 -4.39 -7.24
N GLU A 182 -12.94 -5.26 -7.96
CA GLU A 182 -14.30 -5.65 -7.58
C GLU A 182 -14.30 -6.32 -6.19
N LEU A 183 -13.40 -7.27 -5.92
CA LEU A 183 -13.34 -7.97 -4.63
C LEU A 183 -12.91 -7.05 -3.49
N THR A 184 -11.91 -6.18 -3.70
CA THR A 184 -11.43 -5.29 -2.65
C THR A 184 -12.44 -4.19 -2.31
N THR A 185 -13.12 -3.62 -3.31
CA THR A 185 -14.18 -2.61 -3.07
C THR A 185 -15.38 -3.20 -2.37
N ARG A 186 -15.80 -4.43 -2.71
CA ARG A 186 -16.85 -5.17 -1.98
C ARG A 186 -16.48 -5.40 -0.52
N MET A 187 -15.20 -5.71 -0.24
CA MET A 187 -14.74 -5.90 1.14
C MET A 187 -14.72 -4.59 1.90
N LEU A 188 -14.19 -3.51 1.31
CA LEU A 188 -14.21 -2.19 1.92
C LEU A 188 -15.63 -1.69 2.20
N ALA A 189 -16.55 -1.82 1.23
CA ALA A 189 -17.96 -1.46 1.42
C ALA A 189 -18.55 -2.19 2.64
N THR A 190 -18.18 -3.45 2.88
CA THR A 190 -18.60 -4.19 4.08
C THR A 190 -18.00 -3.64 5.36
N LEU A 191 -16.68 -3.34 5.36
CA LEU A 191 -15.99 -2.89 6.57
C LEU A 191 -16.43 -1.48 7.00
N PHE A 192 -16.79 -0.64 6.03
CA PHE A 192 -17.28 0.73 6.26
C PHE A 192 -18.80 0.84 6.38
N ASP A 193 -19.54 -0.27 6.12
CA ASP A 193 -20.99 -0.24 5.91
C ASP A 193 -21.38 0.87 4.90
N PHE A 194 -20.64 0.87 3.79
CA PHE A 194 -20.72 1.86 2.72
C PHE A 194 -21.76 1.42 1.68
N PRO A 195 -22.57 2.32 1.10
CA PRO A 195 -23.52 1.99 0.05
C PRO A 195 -22.86 1.21 -1.08
N PHE A 196 -23.41 0.02 -1.36
CA PHE A 196 -22.76 -0.92 -2.28
C PHE A 196 -22.69 -0.41 -3.72
N GLU A 197 -23.68 0.35 -4.15
CA GLU A 197 -23.74 1.03 -5.44
C GLU A 197 -22.63 2.06 -5.63
N ASP A 198 -22.17 2.67 -4.55
CA ASP A 198 -21.10 3.69 -4.56
C ASP A 198 -19.70 3.12 -4.35
N ARG A 199 -19.54 1.80 -4.16
CA ARG A 199 -18.27 1.17 -3.76
C ARG A 199 -17.07 1.52 -4.67
N MET A 200 -17.31 1.79 -5.95
CA MET A 200 -16.24 2.15 -6.90
C MET A 200 -15.60 3.51 -6.58
N LYS A 201 -16.29 4.39 -5.82
CA LYS A 201 -15.70 5.61 -5.29
C LYS A 201 -14.53 5.32 -4.35
N LEU A 202 -14.60 4.22 -3.57
CA LEU A 202 -13.52 3.80 -2.68
C LEU A 202 -12.25 3.45 -3.47
N ALA A 203 -12.37 2.77 -4.62
CA ALA A 203 -11.25 2.51 -5.51
C ALA A 203 -10.68 3.82 -6.08
N ARG A 204 -11.56 4.70 -6.59
CA ARG A 204 -11.14 5.99 -7.17
C ARG A 204 -10.39 6.85 -6.16
N TRP A 205 -10.93 7.01 -4.94
CA TRP A 205 -10.26 7.79 -3.90
C TRP A 205 -8.93 7.16 -3.46
N SER A 206 -8.82 5.83 -3.46
CA SER A 206 -7.56 5.13 -3.22
C SER A 206 -6.53 5.45 -4.30
N ASP A 207 -6.91 5.35 -5.57
CA ASP A 207 -6.03 5.55 -6.71
C ASP A 207 -5.43 6.97 -6.74
N ILE A 208 -6.22 7.99 -6.43
CA ILE A 208 -5.78 9.39 -6.52
C ILE A 208 -4.87 9.84 -5.38
N VAL A 209 -4.88 9.15 -4.22
CA VAL A 209 -4.09 9.58 -3.04
C VAL A 209 -2.60 9.66 -3.36
N PHE A 210 -2.05 8.65 -4.03
CA PHE A 210 -0.62 8.56 -4.35
C PHE A 210 -0.33 8.67 -5.85
N ALA A 211 -1.32 8.99 -6.69
CA ALA A 211 -1.11 9.14 -8.12
C ALA A 211 -0.17 10.32 -8.42
N ILE A 212 0.77 10.13 -9.33
CA ILE A 212 1.60 11.21 -9.86
C ILE A 212 0.81 11.87 -10.99
N PRO A 213 0.64 13.22 -10.97
CA PRO A 213 -0.04 13.92 -12.05
C PRO A 213 0.69 13.75 -13.38
N GLU A 214 -0.02 13.25 -14.39
CA GLU A 214 0.51 13.15 -15.77
C GLU A 214 -0.63 13.22 -16.80
N PRO A 215 -0.37 13.72 -18.03
CA PRO A 215 -1.39 13.79 -19.07
C PRO A 215 -1.95 12.40 -19.40
N GLY A 216 -3.28 12.24 -19.29
CA GLY A 216 -3.97 10.96 -19.52
C GLY A 216 -3.76 9.91 -18.40
N GLY A 217 -3.11 10.27 -17.30
CA GLY A 217 -2.93 9.42 -16.14
C GLY A 217 -4.16 9.35 -15.21
N VAL A 218 -3.99 8.78 -14.04
CA VAL A 218 -5.03 8.68 -12.99
C VAL A 218 -5.55 10.05 -12.60
N ILE A 219 -4.65 11.02 -12.47
CA ILE A 219 -4.93 12.46 -12.32
C ILE A 219 -4.03 13.24 -13.26
N GLU A 220 -4.54 14.38 -13.75
CA GLU A 220 -3.77 15.28 -14.62
C GLU A 220 -3.18 16.46 -13.85
N SER A 221 -3.72 16.79 -12.67
CA SER A 221 -3.22 17.87 -11.83
C SER A 221 -3.46 17.61 -10.34
N LEU A 222 -2.77 18.36 -9.47
CA LEU A 222 -3.00 18.35 -8.02
C LEU A 222 -4.34 18.99 -7.65
N GLU A 223 -4.80 19.95 -8.45
CA GLU A 223 -6.11 20.59 -8.30
C GLU A 223 -7.23 19.56 -8.50
N GLN A 224 -7.12 18.71 -9.55
CA GLN A 224 -8.06 17.59 -9.75
C GLN A 224 -8.08 16.65 -8.55
N ARG A 225 -6.89 16.28 -8.05
CA ARG A 225 -6.81 15.44 -6.83
C ARG A 225 -7.55 16.10 -5.67
N GLN A 226 -7.33 17.39 -5.46
CA GLN A 226 -7.95 18.13 -4.37
C GLN A 226 -9.49 18.14 -4.49
N GLU A 227 -10.02 18.41 -5.68
CA GLU A 227 -11.46 18.41 -5.94
C GLU A 227 -12.08 17.03 -5.63
N GLU A 228 -11.47 15.94 -6.12
CA GLU A 228 -11.98 14.59 -5.91
C GLU A 228 -11.85 14.13 -4.44
N LEU A 229 -10.78 14.52 -3.74
CA LEU A 229 -10.66 14.24 -2.30
C LEU A 229 -11.63 15.08 -1.47
N MET A 230 -12.02 16.27 -1.92
CA MET A 230 -13.10 17.03 -1.27
C MET A 230 -14.47 16.34 -1.41
N GLU A 231 -14.74 15.65 -2.52
CA GLU A 231 -15.92 14.77 -2.63
C GLU A 231 -15.87 13.66 -1.57
N CYS A 232 -14.73 13.01 -1.39
CA CYS A 232 -14.52 12.01 -0.34
C CYS A 232 -14.82 12.57 1.06
N VAL A 233 -14.28 13.76 1.38
CA VAL A 233 -14.55 14.46 2.65
C VAL A 233 -16.03 14.66 2.87
N GLN A 234 -16.73 15.21 1.88
CA GLN A 234 -18.17 15.50 1.99
C GLN A 234 -18.98 14.23 2.18
N TYR A 235 -18.65 13.17 1.44
CA TYR A 235 -19.33 11.89 1.54
C TYR A 235 -19.18 11.28 2.93
N PHE A 236 -17.95 11.18 3.43
CA PHE A 236 -17.70 10.61 4.74
C PHE A 236 -18.16 11.51 5.89
N SER A 237 -18.23 12.83 5.70
CA SER A 237 -18.85 13.72 6.68
C SER A 237 -20.33 13.39 6.86
N GLY A 238 -21.05 13.08 5.79
CA GLY A 238 -22.44 12.61 5.86
C GLY A 238 -22.58 11.29 6.62
N LEU A 239 -21.76 10.29 6.29
CA LEU A 239 -21.74 9.00 7.00
C LEU A 239 -21.35 9.17 8.48
N TRP A 240 -20.43 10.08 8.76
CA TRP A 240 -20.01 10.39 10.13
C TRP A 240 -21.18 10.86 11.00
N GLU A 241 -21.96 11.85 10.51
CA GLU A 241 -23.13 12.37 11.23
C GLU A 241 -24.20 11.28 11.41
N GLU A 242 -24.45 10.47 10.38
CA GLU A 242 -25.38 9.35 10.47
C GLU A 242 -24.95 8.33 11.54
N ARG A 243 -23.66 7.94 11.56
CA ARG A 243 -23.14 6.97 12.53
C ARG A 243 -23.05 7.54 13.93
N ARG A 244 -22.97 8.87 14.10
CA ARG A 244 -23.04 9.53 15.41
C ARG A 244 -24.42 9.34 16.04
N GLU A 245 -25.48 9.43 15.25
CA GLU A 245 -26.86 9.25 15.71
C GLU A 245 -27.25 7.77 15.82
N SER A 246 -26.75 6.94 14.90
CA SER A 246 -27.13 5.52 14.76
C SER A 246 -25.90 4.64 14.58
N PRO A 247 -25.18 4.28 15.66
CA PRO A 247 -23.94 3.52 15.58
C PRO A 247 -24.15 2.10 15.07
N GLY A 248 -23.30 1.70 14.12
CA GLY A 248 -23.18 0.34 13.60
C GLY A 248 -21.97 -0.42 14.19
N GLY A 249 -21.64 -1.55 13.55
CA GLY A 249 -20.45 -2.34 13.84
C GLY A 249 -19.27 -2.07 12.87
N ASP A 250 -19.39 -1.04 12.04
CA ASP A 250 -18.48 -0.68 10.97
C ASP A 250 -17.31 0.20 11.42
N LEU A 251 -16.34 0.41 10.54
CA LEU A 251 -15.13 1.20 10.81
C LEU A 251 -15.45 2.68 11.07
N VAL A 252 -16.46 3.27 10.38
CA VAL A 252 -16.87 4.66 10.62
C VAL A 252 -17.43 4.79 12.02
N SER A 253 -18.35 3.91 12.43
CA SER A 253 -18.91 3.89 13.78
C SER A 253 -17.83 3.70 14.86
N MET A 254 -16.84 2.82 14.61
CA MET A 254 -15.71 2.64 15.53
C MET A 254 -14.91 3.93 15.72
N LEU A 255 -14.64 4.67 14.64
CA LEU A 255 -13.92 5.96 14.70
C LEU A 255 -14.76 7.04 15.39
N VAL A 256 -16.05 7.13 15.07
CA VAL A 256 -16.99 8.12 15.67
C VAL A 256 -17.09 7.97 17.18
N HIS A 257 -17.18 6.74 17.69
CA HIS A 257 -17.46 6.45 19.10
C HIS A 257 -16.23 6.03 19.91
N GLY A 258 -15.08 5.84 19.27
CA GLY A 258 -13.85 5.45 19.95
C GLY A 258 -13.33 6.55 20.89
N GLU A 259 -12.96 6.20 22.12
CA GLU A 259 -12.46 7.17 23.11
C GLU A 259 -11.26 7.98 22.60
N ALA A 260 -10.39 7.37 21.80
CA ALA A 260 -9.19 8.01 21.24
C ALA A 260 -9.46 8.78 19.93
N THR A 261 -10.67 8.68 19.36
CA THR A 261 -10.96 9.19 18.01
C THR A 261 -12.19 10.10 17.96
N LYS A 262 -13.11 10.02 18.92
CA LYS A 262 -14.36 10.79 18.95
C LYS A 262 -14.19 12.32 18.97
N GLY A 263 -13.03 12.81 19.36
CA GLY A 263 -12.70 14.24 19.42
C GLY A 263 -11.79 14.72 18.27
N MET A 264 -11.59 13.92 17.26
CA MET A 264 -10.79 14.28 16.10
C MET A 264 -11.42 15.39 15.27
N SER A 265 -10.58 16.21 14.65
CA SER A 265 -10.98 17.15 13.61
C SER A 265 -11.43 16.42 12.35
N ALA A 266 -12.13 17.09 11.45
CA ALA A 266 -12.51 16.54 10.14
C ALA A 266 -11.30 16.05 9.33
N VAL A 267 -10.16 16.76 9.43
CA VAL A 267 -8.89 16.40 8.75
C VAL A 267 -8.32 15.10 9.29
N GLU A 268 -8.30 14.91 10.62
CA GLU A 268 -7.83 13.67 11.24
C GLU A 268 -8.73 12.49 10.92
N HIS A 269 -10.05 12.70 10.86
CA HIS A 269 -11.00 11.67 10.41
C HIS A 269 -10.71 11.25 8.97
N LEU A 270 -10.61 12.24 8.07
CA LEU A 270 -10.28 11.96 6.68
C LEU A 270 -8.96 11.18 6.55
N GLY A 271 -7.92 11.60 7.28
CA GLY A 271 -6.64 10.90 7.26
C GLY A 271 -6.76 9.43 7.66
N ASN A 272 -7.49 9.14 8.73
CA ASN A 272 -7.72 7.75 9.16
C ASN A 272 -8.60 6.97 8.18
N LEU A 273 -9.61 7.59 7.59
CA LEU A 273 -10.45 6.96 6.58
C LEU A 273 -9.66 6.63 5.31
N LEU A 274 -8.91 7.60 4.77
CA LEU A 274 -8.04 7.38 3.61
C LEU A 274 -6.98 6.31 3.88
N LEU A 275 -6.37 6.29 5.07
CA LEU A 275 -5.45 5.23 5.47
C LEU A 275 -6.10 3.85 5.38
N LEU A 276 -7.32 3.71 5.90
CA LEU A 276 -8.03 2.42 5.92
C LEU A 276 -8.51 2.02 4.52
N ILE A 277 -8.92 2.98 3.68
CA ILE A 277 -9.31 2.76 2.29
C ILE A 277 -8.09 2.29 1.49
N VAL A 278 -7.03 3.07 1.44
CA VAL A 278 -5.80 2.75 0.68
C VAL A 278 -5.17 1.45 1.17
N GLY A 279 -5.03 1.30 2.50
CA GLY A 279 -4.44 0.09 3.08
C GLY A 279 -5.23 -1.18 2.81
N GLY A 280 -6.56 -1.09 2.69
CA GLY A 280 -7.44 -2.22 2.41
C GLY A 280 -7.66 -2.51 0.92
N ASN A 281 -7.51 -1.50 0.06
CA ASN A 281 -7.72 -1.61 -1.38
C ASN A 281 -6.43 -1.93 -2.13
N ASP A 282 -5.50 -0.98 -2.20
CA ASP A 282 -4.36 -1.05 -3.13
C ASP A 282 -3.45 -2.24 -2.90
N THR A 283 -3.13 -2.53 -1.63
CA THR A 283 -2.20 -3.61 -1.31
C THR A 283 -2.79 -4.98 -1.65
N THR A 284 -4.06 -5.20 -1.35
CA THR A 284 -4.73 -6.49 -1.56
C THR A 284 -5.01 -6.71 -3.04
N ARG A 285 -5.55 -5.70 -3.78
CA ARG A 285 -5.80 -5.82 -5.23
C ARG A 285 -4.53 -6.10 -6.02
N ASN A 286 -3.44 -5.40 -5.68
CA ASN A 286 -2.15 -5.60 -6.35
C ASN A 286 -1.54 -6.97 -6.03
N THR A 287 -1.78 -7.50 -4.83
CA THR A 287 -1.35 -8.87 -4.50
C THR A 287 -2.23 -9.92 -5.18
N MET A 288 -3.54 -9.70 -5.32
CA MET A 288 -4.43 -10.57 -6.10
C MET A 288 -3.99 -10.64 -7.56
N SER A 289 -3.73 -9.49 -8.19
CA SER A 289 -3.23 -9.43 -9.57
C SER A 289 -1.82 -10.03 -9.69
N GLY A 290 -0.93 -9.70 -8.76
CA GLY A 290 0.42 -10.23 -8.70
C GLY A 290 0.47 -11.75 -8.50
N SER A 291 -0.53 -12.34 -7.84
CA SER A 291 -0.62 -13.80 -7.68
C SER A 291 -0.88 -14.51 -9.03
N VAL A 292 -1.75 -13.95 -9.85
CA VAL A 292 -2.01 -14.48 -11.20
C VAL A 292 -0.79 -14.26 -12.09
N TYR A 293 -0.23 -13.05 -12.09
CA TYR A 293 0.95 -12.75 -12.90
C TYR A 293 2.16 -13.60 -12.49
N GLY A 294 2.46 -13.70 -11.20
CA GLY A 294 3.58 -14.46 -10.68
C GLY A 294 3.50 -15.96 -11.01
N LEU A 295 2.32 -16.59 -10.84
CA LEU A 295 2.14 -18.00 -11.18
C LEU A 295 2.16 -18.25 -12.70
N ASN A 296 1.85 -17.25 -13.53
CA ASN A 296 2.04 -17.36 -14.99
C ASN A 296 3.50 -17.15 -15.39
N THR A 297 4.24 -16.29 -14.69
CA THR A 297 5.69 -16.09 -14.90
C THR A 297 6.50 -17.33 -14.51
N PHE A 298 6.04 -18.08 -13.50
CA PHE A 298 6.65 -19.32 -13.01
C PHE A 298 5.65 -20.49 -13.14
N PRO A 299 5.38 -20.98 -14.36
CA PRO A 299 4.30 -21.92 -14.64
C PRO A 299 4.44 -23.26 -13.91
N GLU A 300 5.67 -23.70 -13.61
CA GLU A 300 5.90 -24.90 -12.80
C GLU A 300 5.38 -24.78 -11.37
N GLN A 301 5.31 -23.56 -10.82
CA GLN A 301 4.72 -23.31 -9.50
C GLN A 301 3.18 -23.38 -9.57
N TYR A 302 2.60 -22.91 -10.67
CA TYR A 302 1.17 -23.05 -10.91
C TYR A 302 0.78 -24.53 -11.02
N ASP A 303 1.57 -25.31 -11.78
CA ASP A 303 1.31 -26.75 -11.95
C ASP A 303 1.40 -27.51 -10.62
N LYS A 304 2.37 -27.16 -9.75
CA LYS A 304 2.45 -27.68 -8.37
C LYS A 304 1.20 -27.31 -7.55
N LEU A 305 0.73 -26.06 -7.65
CA LEU A 305 -0.45 -25.60 -6.92
C LEU A 305 -1.70 -26.34 -7.35
N VAL A 306 -1.90 -26.56 -8.68
CA VAL A 306 -3.01 -27.34 -9.21
C VAL A 306 -2.95 -28.80 -8.74
N ALA A 307 -1.75 -29.38 -8.70
CA ALA A 307 -1.54 -30.75 -8.26
C ALA A 307 -1.73 -30.94 -6.74
N ASN A 308 -1.44 -29.90 -5.96
CA ASN A 308 -1.54 -29.93 -4.50
C ASN A 308 -2.10 -28.60 -3.94
N PRO A 309 -3.44 -28.46 -3.83
CA PRO A 309 -4.09 -27.27 -3.27
C PRO A 309 -3.76 -26.96 -1.81
N ASP A 310 -3.21 -27.91 -1.05
CA ASP A 310 -2.75 -27.66 0.34
C ASP A 310 -1.61 -26.60 0.39
N LEU A 311 -0.92 -26.37 -0.73
CA LEU A 311 0.10 -25.36 -0.85
C LEU A 311 -0.42 -23.91 -0.90
N ILE A 312 -1.75 -23.69 -1.05
CA ILE A 312 -2.36 -22.34 -1.13
C ILE A 312 -1.87 -21.44 0.01
N ARG A 313 -1.81 -21.94 1.23
CA ARG A 313 -1.42 -21.11 2.39
C ARG A 313 0.03 -20.61 2.29
N ASN A 314 0.94 -21.47 1.86
CA ASN A 314 2.33 -21.09 1.68
C ASN A 314 2.53 -20.22 0.43
N MET A 315 1.82 -20.58 -0.65
CA MET A 315 1.78 -19.76 -1.87
C MET A 315 1.34 -18.31 -1.57
N VAL A 316 0.34 -18.10 -0.70
CA VAL A 316 -0.09 -16.76 -0.31
C VAL A 316 1.04 -15.97 0.34
N GLN A 317 1.80 -16.56 1.27
CA GLN A 317 2.96 -15.91 1.89
C GLN A 317 4.04 -15.57 0.84
N GLU A 318 4.35 -16.52 -0.03
CA GLU A 318 5.35 -16.35 -1.07
C GLU A 318 4.96 -15.27 -2.09
N ILE A 319 3.69 -15.24 -2.50
CA ILE A 319 3.19 -14.19 -3.40
C ILE A 319 3.24 -12.82 -2.72
N ILE A 320 2.85 -12.70 -1.45
CA ILE A 320 2.97 -11.44 -0.70
C ILE A 320 4.43 -10.99 -0.61
N ARG A 321 5.38 -11.92 -0.40
CA ARG A 321 6.81 -11.65 -0.44
C ARG A 321 7.24 -11.14 -1.82
N TRP A 322 6.90 -11.90 -2.85
CA TRP A 322 7.34 -11.63 -4.23
C TRP A 322 6.74 -10.36 -4.80
N GLN A 323 5.45 -10.10 -4.57
CA GLN A 323 4.75 -8.90 -5.04
C GLN A 323 5.16 -7.65 -4.27
N THR A 324 5.24 -7.71 -2.95
CA THR A 324 5.51 -6.55 -2.08
C THR A 324 4.78 -5.29 -2.54
N PRO A 325 3.46 -5.19 -2.34
CA PRO A 325 2.61 -4.16 -2.98
C PRO A 325 2.86 -2.73 -2.49
N LEU A 326 3.49 -2.55 -1.32
CA LEU A 326 4.08 -1.29 -0.88
C LEU A 326 5.60 -1.44 -0.84
N SER A 327 6.29 -0.64 -1.65
CA SER A 327 7.73 -0.79 -1.84
C SER A 327 8.53 -0.39 -0.60
N TYR A 328 8.10 0.66 0.10
CA TYR A 328 8.78 1.18 1.28
C TYR A 328 7.84 1.85 2.27
N MET A 329 8.34 2.14 3.45
CA MET A 329 7.79 3.11 4.41
C MET A 329 8.90 4.05 4.86
N ARG A 330 8.55 5.32 5.11
CA ARG A 330 9.49 6.31 5.64
C ARG A 330 9.52 6.29 7.17
N ARG A 331 10.71 6.59 7.70
CA ARG A 331 10.93 7.02 9.09
C ARG A 331 11.76 8.31 9.09
N THR A 332 11.70 9.06 10.18
CA THR A 332 12.53 10.24 10.39
C THR A 332 13.32 10.08 11.67
N ALA A 333 14.64 10.32 11.61
CA ALA A 333 15.50 10.23 12.78
C ALA A 333 15.18 11.38 13.76
N THR A 334 14.87 11.06 15.02
CA THR A 334 14.59 12.05 16.07
C THR A 334 15.85 12.62 16.72
N ARG A 335 16.98 11.96 16.50
CA ARG A 335 18.31 12.30 17.05
C ARG A 335 19.41 11.76 16.15
N ASP A 336 20.63 12.24 16.35
CA ASP A 336 21.82 11.61 15.75
C ASP A 336 21.93 10.16 16.24
N CYS A 337 22.14 9.22 15.30
CA CYS A 337 22.19 7.78 15.58
C CYS A 337 23.04 7.06 14.53
N GLU A 338 23.19 5.75 14.69
CA GLU A 338 23.85 4.88 13.73
C GLU A 338 22.88 3.81 13.23
N LEU A 339 22.91 3.50 11.92
CA LEU A 339 22.19 2.39 11.31
C LEU A 339 23.04 1.78 10.18
N GLY A 340 23.24 0.47 10.18
CA GLY A 340 24.03 -0.22 9.15
C GLY A 340 25.45 0.33 9.01
N GLY A 341 26.08 0.79 10.12
CA GLY A 341 27.41 1.41 10.12
C GLY A 341 27.47 2.85 9.60
N LYS A 342 26.33 3.47 9.28
CA LYS A 342 26.24 4.85 8.79
C LYS A 342 25.79 5.80 9.90
N GLN A 343 26.33 7.02 9.87
CA GLN A 343 25.95 8.09 10.80
C GLN A 343 24.73 8.85 10.27
N ILE A 344 23.57 8.58 10.84
CA ILE A 344 22.31 9.21 10.52
C ILE A 344 22.15 10.46 11.37
N LYS A 345 21.82 11.58 10.77
CA LYS A 345 21.60 12.83 11.48
C LYS A 345 20.14 12.98 11.91
N LYS A 346 19.93 13.72 12.99
CA LYS A 346 18.61 14.17 13.37
C LYS A 346 17.92 14.82 12.16
N ASP A 347 16.62 14.53 11.99
CA ASP A 347 15.75 14.98 10.90
C ASP A 347 16.06 14.36 9.52
N ASP A 348 17.09 13.49 9.39
CA ASP A 348 17.27 12.68 8.18
C ASP A 348 16.06 11.76 7.99
N GLN A 349 15.61 11.63 6.74
CA GLN A 349 14.54 10.71 6.31
C GLN A 349 15.17 9.37 5.90
N LEU A 350 14.51 8.25 6.26
CA LEU A 350 14.94 6.90 5.89
C LEU A 350 13.79 6.20 5.16
N LEU A 351 14.05 5.72 3.96
CA LEU A 351 13.13 4.87 3.20
C LEU A 351 13.48 3.40 3.46
N LEU A 352 12.60 2.71 4.17
CA LEU A 352 12.75 1.30 4.52
C LEU A 352 12.19 0.44 3.38
N TRP A 353 13.05 0.02 2.44
CA TRP A 353 12.66 -0.64 1.21
C TRP A 353 12.32 -2.13 1.43
N TYR A 354 11.05 -2.41 1.79
CA TYR A 354 10.55 -3.79 1.97
C TYR A 354 10.70 -4.63 0.71
N LEU A 355 10.45 -4.02 -0.46
CA LEU A 355 10.61 -4.66 -1.76
C LEU A 355 12.04 -5.15 -1.98
N SER A 356 13.03 -4.37 -1.55
CA SER A 356 14.43 -4.78 -1.60
C SER A 356 14.73 -5.92 -0.62
N ALA A 357 14.32 -5.78 0.65
CA ALA A 357 14.56 -6.79 1.69
C ALA A 357 13.93 -8.15 1.35
N ASN A 358 12.76 -8.14 0.71
CA ASN A 358 12.06 -9.35 0.27
C ASN A 358 12.74 -10.04 -0.94
N ARG A 359 13.73 -9.39 -1.55
CA ARG A 359 14.56 -9.91 -2.65
C ARG A 359 16.02 -10.13 -2.24
N ASP A 360 16.31 -10.14 -0.95
CA ASP A 360 17.66 -10.38 -0.43
C ASP A 360 18.00 -11.87 -0.52
N ALA A 361 18.94 -12.22 -1.43
CA ALA A 361 19.40 -13.59 -1.63
C ALA A 361 20.14 -14.19 -0.43
N THR A 362 20.54 -13.37 0.56
CA THR A 362 21.10 -13.85 1.82
C THR A 362 20.05 -14.36 2.80
N VAL A 363 18.77 -14.03 2.54
CA VAL A 363 17.61 -14.46 3.35
C VAL A 363 16.75 -15.45 2.59
N PHE A 364 16.52 -15.21 1.31
CA PHE A 364 15.63 -16.01 0.45
C PHE A 364 16.42 -16.59 -0.73
N ASP A 365 16.65 -17.88 -0.75
CA ASP A 365 17.30 -18.56 -1.86
C ASP A 365 16.53 -18.31 -3.16
N ASN A 366 17.24 -17.92 -4.25
CA ASN A 366 16.61 -17.54 -5.51
C ASN A 366 15.47 -16.52 -5.31
N ALA A 367 15.77 -15.42 -4.63
CA ALA A 367 14.80 -14.46 -4.10
C ALA A 367 13.90 -13.81 -5.18
N ASP A 368 14.34 -13.74 -6.43
CA ASP A 368 13.58 -13.16 -7.55
C ASP A 368 12.52 -14.10 -8.10
N ALA A 369 12.65 -15.41 -7.88
CA ALA A 369 11.65 -16.39 -8.27
C ALA A 369 10.52 -16.54 -7.24
N VAL A 370 9.35 -16.93 -7.73
CA VAL A 370 8.28 -17.51 -6.91
C VAL A 370 8.60 -18.97 -6.63
N ASP A 371 8.55 -19.35 -5.36
CA ASP A 371 8.65 -20.74 -4.91
C ASP A 371 7.59 -21.00 -3.85
N ILE A 372 6.48 -21.61 -4.24
CA ILE A 372 5.32 -21.84 -3.36
C ILE A 372 5.57 -22.88 -2.26
N GLU A 373 6.72 -23.55 -2.27
CA GLU A 373 7.19 -24.47 -1.23
C GLU A 373 8.29 -23.86 -0.35
N ARG A 374 8.61 -22.56 -0.53
CA ARG A 374 9.65 -21.87 0.25
C ARG A 374 9.37 -21.95 1.74
N GLU A 375 10.28 -22.55 2.51
CA GLU A 375 10.10 -22.79 3.96
C GLU A 375 10.00 -21.49 4.78
N ASN A 376 10.67 -20.42 4.35
CA ASN A 376 10.73 -19.14 5.06
C ASN A 376 9.93 -18.02 4.36
N ALA A 377 8.93 -18.36 3.54
CA ALA A 377 8.11 -17.37 2.84
C ALA A 377 7.48 -16.35 3.79
N ASP A 378 7.07 -16.76 4.99
CA ASP A 378 6.44 -15.93 6.03
C ASP A 378 7.39 -14.93 6.72
N GLN A 379 8.70 -14.99 6.45
CA GLN A 379 9.69 -14.06 7.00
C GLN A 379 9.78 -12.75 6.21
N HIS A 380 8.96 -12.56 5.18
CA HIS A 380 8.90 -11.34 4.40
C HIS A 380 8.51 -10.11 5.22
N LEU A 381 8.88 -8.93 4.73
CA LEU A 381 8.60 -7.64 5.36
C LEU A 381 7.46 -6.84 4.69
N SER A 382 6.67 -7.43 3.78
CA SER A 382 5.57 -6.74 3.11
C SER A 382 4.51 -6.19 4.08
N PHE A 383 4.40 -6.76 5.26
CA PHE A 383 3.52 -6.27 6.34
C PHE A 383 4.23 -5.34 7.33
N GLY A 384 5.48 -4.95 7.09
CA GLY A 384 6.30 -4.20 8.04
C GLY A 384 6.63 -4.98 9.30
N TYR A 385 7.26 -4.29 10.27
CA TYR A 385 7.71 -4.84 11.53
C TYR A 385 7.36 -3.89 12.70
N GLY A 386 7.53 -4.33 13.94
CA GLY A 386 7.39 -3.48 15.12
C GLY A 386 5.96 -2.97 15.37
N VAL A 387 5.85 -1.74 15.88
CA VAL A 387 4.58 -1.17 16.36
C VAL A 387 3.61 -0.86 15.22
N HIS A 388 4.13 -0.60 14.01
CA HIS A 388 3.36 -0.31 12.81
C HIS A 388 3.07 -1.53 11.92
N ARG A 389 3.42 -2.74 12.36
CA ARG A 389 3.12 -3.95 11.58
C ARG A 389 1.66 -3.95 11.12
N CYS A 390 1.42 -4.32 9.85
CA CYS A 390 0.10 -4.27 9.23
C CYS A 390 -0.99 -4.87 10.12
N MET A 391 -2.06 -4.12 10.31
CA MET A 391 -3.20 -4.53 11.11
C MET A 391 -4.10 -5.50 10.33
N GLY A 392 -4.19 -5.32 9.00
CA GLY A 392 -5.04 -6.08 8.09
C GLY A 392 -4.45 -7.38 7.57
N LEU A 393 -3.23 -7.76 7.99
CA LEU A 393 -2.50 -8.90 7.43
C LEU A 393 -3.34 -10.18 7.30
N ARG A 394 -4.09 -10.55 8.36
CA ARG A 394 -4.91 -11.77 8.36
C ARG A 394 -6.10 -11.70 7.40
N LEU A 395 -6.65 -10.49 7.21
CA LEU A 395 -7.74 -10.28 6.25
C LEU A 395 -7.22 -10.41 4.81
N ALA A 396 -6.06 -9.83 4.51
CA ALA A 396 -5.42 -9.93 3.20
C ALA A 396 -5.08 -11.40 2.86
N GLU A 397 -4.44 -12.11 3.79
CA GLU A 397 -4.14 -13.55 3.65
C GLU A 397 -5.42 -14.40 3.44
N MET A 398 -6.50 -14.09 4.18
CA MET A 398 -7.78 -14.77 4.04
C MET A 398 -8.41 -14.53 2.66
N GLN A 399 -8.43 -13.29 2.18
CA GLN A 399 -8.98 -12.96 0.87
C GLN A 399 -8.21 -13.66 -0.26
N LEU A 400 -6.88 -13.65 -0.22
CA LEU A 400 -6.04 -14.34 -1.19
C LEU A 400 -6.23 -15.86 -1.15
N ARG A 401 -6.29 -16.44 0.04
CA ARG A 401 -6.55 -17.87 0.22
C ARG A 401 -7.90 -18.27 -0.39
N ILE A 402 -8.95 -17.56 -0.04
CA ILE A 402 -10.31 -17.85 -0.54
C ILE A 402 -10.34 -17.69 -2.06
N LEU A 403 -9.75 -16.61 -2.60
CA LEU A 403 -9.68 -16.41 -4.04
C LEU A 403 -9.06 -17.62 -4.76
N TRP A 404 -7.93 -18.13 -4.28
CA TRP A 404 -7.24 -19.26 -4.92
C TRP A 404 -7.93 -20.61 -4.66
N GLU A 405 -8.57 -20.82 -3.50
CA GLU A 405 -9.43 -21.98 -3.27
C GLU A 405 -10.57 -22.03 -4.30
N GLU A 406 -11.24 -20.90 -4.54
CA GLU A 406 -12.36 -20.82 -5.47
C GLU A 406 -11.93 -20.81 -6.96
N ILE A 407 -10.74 -20.28 -7.28
CA ILE A 407 -10.13 -20.39 -8.63
C ILE A 407 -9.85 -21.87 -8.94
N LEU A 408 -9.15 -22.58 -8.05
CA LEU A 408 -8.79 -23.97 -8.29
C LEU A 408 -10.00 -24.91 -8.32
N GLU A 409 -11.12 -24.54 -7.74
CA GLU A 409 -12.38 -25.29 -7.83
C GLU A 409 -13.01 -25.18 -9.23
N ARG A 410 -12.96 -23.98 -9.86
CA ARG A 410 -13.75 -23.64 -11.06
C ARG A 410 -12.99 -23.67 -12.36
N PHE A 411 -11.71 -23.34 -12.32
CA PHE A 411 -10.93 -23.14 -13.53
C PHE A 411 -9.78 -24.13 -13.65
N GLU A 412 -9.52 -24.59 -14.86
CA GLU A 412 -8.33 -25.37 -15.18
C GLU A 412 -7.09 -24.49 -15.04
N ARG A 413 -7.17 -23.27 -15.62
CA ARG A 413 -6.10 -22.30 -15.60
C ARG A 413 -6.62 -20.89 -15.86
N ILE A 414 -5.90 -19.89 -15.32
CA ILE A 414 -5.96 -18.49 -15.72
C ILE A 414 -4.67 -18.22 -16.49
N GLU A 415 -4.78 -17.74 -17.72
CA GLU A 415 -3.62 -17.51 -18.60
C GLU A 415 -3.48 -16.02 -18.88
N VAL A 416 -2.30 -15.45 -18.58
CA VAL A 416 -1.96 -14.05 -18.89
C VAL A 416 -1.68 -13.96 -20.40
N GLN A 417 -2.34 -13.01 -21.07
CA GLN A 417 -2.34 -12.86 -22.52
C GLN A 417 -1.38 -11.77 -23.03
N ALA A 418 -0.96 -10.85 -22.17
CA ALA A 418 -0.04 -9.76 -22.49
C ALA A 418 0.68 -9.26 -21.23
N GLU A 419 1.75 -8.50 -21.42
CA GLU A 419 2.44 -7.83 -20.32
C GLU A 419 1.45 -6.93 -19.56
N PRO A 420 1.52 -6.91 -18.21
CA PRO A 420 0.64 -6.08 -17.41
C PRO A 420 0.96 -4.60 -17.56
N GLY A 421 -0.06 -3.76 -17.52
CA GLY A 421 0.12 -2.34 -17.20
C GLY A 421 0.54 -2.20 -15.73
N ARG A 422 1.51 -1.31 -15.44
CA ARG A 422 2.03 -1.12 -14.09
C ARG A 422 1.76 0.30 -13.59
N THR A 423 1.60 0.44 -12.29
CA THR A 423 1.40 1.74 -11.64
C THR A 423 2.67 2.59 -11.74
N LEU A 424 2.53 3.86 -12.14
CA LEU A 424 3.61 4.85 -12.11
C LEU A 424 3.78 5.36 -10.67
N SER A 425 4.49 4.60 -9.85
CA SER A 425 4.78 4.96 -8.46
C SER A 425 5.99 4.18 -7.95
N SER A 426 6.84 4.82 -7.17
CA SER A 426 7.89 4.16 -6.41
C SER A 426 7.38 3.62 -5.06
N PHE A 427 6.21 4.08 -4.61
CA PHE A 427 5.60 3.70 -3.34
C PHE A 427 4.65 2.51 -3.50
N VAL A 428 3.69 2.61 -4.43
CA VAL A 428 2.73 1.52 -4.74
C VAL A 428 3.28 0.67 -5.88
N HIS A 429 3.64 -0.57 -5.58
CA HIS A 429 4.06 -1.56 -6.56
C HIS A 429 2.85 -2.38 -7.01
N GLY A 430 2.27 -2.00 -8.15
CA GLY A 430 0.98 -2.51 -8.57
C GLY A 430 0.74 -2.55 -10.07
N TYR A 431 -0.48 -2.94 -10.41
CA TYR A 431 -0.94 -3.15 -11.78
C TYR A 431 -2.12 -2.24 -12.11
N THR A 432 -2.07 -1.62 -13.29
CA THR A 432 -3.18 -0.86 -13.86
C THR A 432 -4.05 -1.72 -14.77
N SER A 433 -3.48 -2.79 -15.34
CA SER A 433 -4.21 -3.79 -16.14
C SER A 433 -3.47 -5.13 -16.13
N LEU A 434 -4.20 -6.23 -16.29
CA LEU A 434 -3.67 -7.59 -16.46
C LEU A 434 -4.60 -8.38 -17.38
N PRO A 435 -4.35 -8.38 -18.71
CA PRO A 435 -5.17 -9.14 -19.65
C PRO A 435 -5.03 -10.64 -19.44
N VAL A 436 -6.14 -11.32 -19.21
CA VAL A 436 -6.17 -12.78 -18.99
C VAL A 436 -7.30 -13.46 -19.75
N THR A 437 -7.16 -14.78 -19.93
CA THR A 437 -8.27 -15.68 -20.28
C THR A 437 -8.44 -16.72 -19.18
N VAL A 438 -9.65 -17.24 -19.03
CA VAL A 438 -9.97 -18.33 -18.11
C VAL A 438 -10.60 -19.49 -18.84
N THR A 439 -10.21 -20.72 -18.46
CA THR A 439 -10.80 -21.97 -18.97
C THR A 439 -11.46 -22.69 -17.80
N ARG A 440 -12.77 -22.98 -17.92
CA ARG A 440 -13.50 -23.74 -16.88
C ARG A 440 -13.09 -25.23 -16.90
N LYS A 441 -13.17 -25.85 -15.73
CA LYS A 441 -13.09 -27.29 -15.55
C LYS A 441 -14.31 -28.01 -16.11
#